data_1a1dc99a88861647b85611f8fd2b8b42
#
_entry.id   1a1dc99a88861647b85611f8fd2b8b42
#
_cell.length_a   1.000
_cell.length_b   1.000
_cell.length_c   1.000
_cell.angle_alpha   90.00
_cell.angle_beta   90.00
_cell.angle_gamma   90.00
#
_symmetry.space_group_name_H-M   'P 1'
#
loop_
_entity.id
_entity.type
_entity.pdbx_description
1 polymer ?
#
loop_
_entity_poly.entity_id
_entity_poly.type
_entity_poly.pdbx_seq_one_letter_code
_entity_poly.pdbx_strand_id
1 'polypeptide(L)'
;MSIDQQTGREADKRFNRGMMLRLVVIVAVMFGFGYALVPLYKKICEITGINVITTRELHGAVKNTQVDKSRTITVEFDSNARGPFAFRPVKNSMEVHPGEMATIVYEVANGQPRDISAQAIPSYAPKQATQYFMKLECFCFKQQTLKAKEAREMPVVFVIDPALPKDVKNITLSYTFFEVGAPVAQAPEGQLAPQPAPAGKGI
;
A
#
# COMPACT_ATOMS: atom_id res chain seq x y z
N MET A 1 58.21 -46.46 8.28
CA MET A 1 57.82 -45.23 7.57
C MET A 1 56.30 -45.14 7.36
N SER A 2 55.47 -45.60 8.30
CA SER A 2 53.99 -45.63 8.17
C SER A 2 53.26 -45.02 9.36
N ILE A 3 53.89 -44.63 10.43
CA ILE A 3 53.24 -44.13 11.68
C ILE A 3 53.01 -42.62 11.59
N ASP A 4 53.88 -41.87 10.98
CA ASP A 4 53.76 -40.40 10.85
C ASP A 4 52.62 -39.92 9.93
N GLN A 5 52.26 -40.71 8.91
CA GLN A 5 51.15 -40.36 8.04
C GLN A 5 49.77 -40.53 8.63
N GLN A 6 49.62 -41.40 9.64
CA GLN A 6 48.33 -41.59 10.30
C GLN A 6 48.04 -40.50 11.33
N THR A 7 49.05 -40.01 12.03
CA THR A 7 48.92 -38.95 13.02
C THR A 7 48.55 -37.60 12.39
N GLY A 8 49.13 -37.31 11.21
CA GLY A 8 48.76 -36.10 10.42
C GLY A 8 47.33 -36.11 9.93
N ARG A 9 46.82 -37.23 9.46
CA ARG A 9 45.43 -37.38 8.97
C ARG A 9 44.40 -37.25 10.09
N GLU A 10 44.70 -37.67 11.29
CA GLU A 10 43.79 -37.52 12.46
C GLU A 10 43.73 -36.07 12.95
N ALA A 11 44.88 -35.39 12.96
CA ALA A 11 44.97 -33.97 13.33
C ALA A 11 44.19 -33.10 12.33
N ASP A 12 44.36 -33.36 11.04
CA ASP A 12 43.63 -32.64 9.96
C ASP A 12 42.11 -32.88 10.05
N LYS A 13 41.70 -34.09 10.37
CA LYS A 13 40.25 -34.40 10.54
C LYS A 13 39.65 -33.70 11.74
N ARG A 14 40.37 -33.56 12.85
CA ARG A 14 39.93 -32.85 14.07
C ARG A 14 39.86 -31.34 13.81
N PHE A 15 40.86 -30.78 13.14
CA PHE A 15 40.90 -29.37 12.77
C PHE A 15 39.76 -29.02 11.80
N ASN A 16 39.56 -29.85 10.78
CA ASN A 16 38.49 -29.67 9.79
C ASN A 16 37.11 -29.82 10.44
N ARG A 17 36.93 -30.75 11.39
CA ARG A 17 35.66 -30.92 12.11
C ARG A 17 35.36 -29.71 13.01
N GLY A 18 36.36 -29.12 13.68
CA GLY A 18 36.20 -27.91 14.48
C GLY A 18 35.85 -26.70 13.64
N MET A 19 36.47 -26.55 12.48
CA MET A 19 36.19 -25.49 11.53
C MET A 19 34.79 -25.64 10.91
N MET A 20 34.39 -26.86 10.56
CA MET A 20 33.07 -27.17 10.01
C MET A 20 31.98 -26.92 11.06
N LEU A 21 32.19 -27.26 12.33
CA LEU A 21 31.24 -26.95 13.40
C LEU A 21 31.05 -25.45 13.59
N ARG A 22 32.14 -24.67 13.52
CA ARG A 22 32.04 -23.18 13.60
C ARG A 22 31.27 -22.60 12.46
N LEU A 23 31.48 -23.10 11.24
CA LEU A 23 30.71 -22.68 10.06
C LEU A 23 29.21 -23.00 10.20
N VAL A 24 28.89 -24.21 10.67
CA VAL A 24 27.50 -24.62 10.90
C VAL A 24 26.84 -23.73 11.96
N VAL A 25 27.54 -23.42 13.05
CA VAL A 25 27.01 -22.52 14.08
C VAL A 25 26.78 -21.12 13.54
N ILE A 26 27.70 -20.56 12.74
CA ILE A 26 27.53 -19.24 12.12
C ILE A 26 26.30 -19.23 11.20
N VAL A 27 26.16 -20.25 10.36
CA VAL A 27 25.00 -20.37 9.46
C VAL A 27 23.70 -20.49 10.26
N ALA A 28 23.67 -21.30 11.32
CA ALA A 28 22.49 -21.46 12.16
C ALA A 28 22.09 -20.14 12.85
N VAL A 29 23.09 -19.39 13.34
CA VAL A 29 22.85 -18.06 13.96
C VAL A 29 22.31 -17.07 12.92
N MET A 30 22.86 -17.04 11.72
CA MET A 30 22.36 -16.16 10.66
C MET A 30 20.93 -16.49 10.23
N PHE A 31 20.61 -17.78 10.09
CA PHE A 31 19.23 -18.22 9.81
C PHE A 31 18.28 -17.89 10.96
N GLY A 32 18.69 -18.13 12.20
CA GLY A 32 17.92 -17.80 13.40
C GLY A 32 17.64 -16.29 13.51
N PHE A 33 18.63 -15.47 13.19
CA PHE A 33 18.48 -14.02 13.17
C PHE A 33 17.49 -13.58 12.08
N GLY A 34 17.61 -14.09 10.85
CA GLY A 34 16.68 -13.81 9.77
C GLY A 34 15.24 -14.20 10.11
N TYR A 35 15.06 -15.35 10.74
CA TYR A 35 13.74 -15.80 11.19
C TYR A 35 13.16 -14.93 12.32
N ALA A 36 14.00 -14.48 13.25
CA ALA A 36 13.59 -13.60 14.35
C ALA A 36 13.22 -12.18 13.88
N LEU A 37 13.81 -11.69 12.77
CA LEU A 37 13.49 -10.38 12.22
C LEU A 37 12.04 -10.29 11.72
N VAL A 38 11.47 -11.37 11.22
CA VAL A 38 10.10 -11.36 10.66
C VAL A 38 9.04 -11.00 11.72
N PRO A 39 8.97 -11.66 12.88
CA PRO A 39 8.02 -11.29 13.93
C PRO A 39 8.34 -9.92 14.54
N LEU A 40 9.61 -9.56 14.67
CA LEU A 40 10.02 -8.25 15.16
C LEU A 40 9.54 -7.13 14.23
N TYR A 41 9.73 -7.28 12.92
CA TYR A 41 9.25 -6.33 11.92
C TYR A 41 7.73 -6.15 11.99
N LYS A 42 6.97 -7.25 12.10
CA LYS A 42 5.51 -7.20 12.26
C LYS A 42 5.09 -6.40 13.49
N LYS A 43 5.75 -6.61 14.62
CA LYS A 43 5.48 -5.88 15.86
C LYS A 43 5.81 -4.39 15.76
N ILE A 44 6.93 -4.05 15.14
CA ILE A 44 7.30 -2.66 14.91
C ILE A 44 6.27 -1.98 14.00
N CYS A 45 5.86 -2.65 12.92
CA CYS A 45 4.82 -2.11 12.01
C CYS A 45 3.46 -1.93 12.70
N GLU A 46 3.08 -2.85 13.60
CA GLU A 46 1.86 -2.71 14.40
C GLU A 46 1.92 -1.49 15.33
N ILE A 47 3.04 -1.24 15.97
CA ILE A 47 3.21 -0.13 16.94
C ILE A 47 3.34 1.21 16.21
N THR A 48 4.08 1.24 15.10
CA THR A 48 4.33 2.48 14.34
C THR A 48 3.21 2.81 13.35
N GLY A 49 2.28 1.88 13.10
CA GLY A 49 1.20 2.07 12.13
C GLY A 49 1.66 2.16 10.67
N ILE A 50 2.92 1.87 10.41
CA ILE A 50 3.50 1.87 9.07
C ILE A 50 3.21 0.51 8.44
N ASN A 51 2.42 0.48 7.37
CA ASN A 51 2.18 -0.73 6.57
C ASN A 51 1.07 -1.70 7.02
N VAL A 52 -0.04 -1.19 7.53
CA VAL A 52 -1.24 -2.02 7.81
C VAL A 52 -2.08 -2.28 6.56
N ILE A 53 -1.64 -1.78 5.40
CA ILE A 53 -2.49 -1.67 4.19
C ILE A 53 -2.72 -3.01 3.48
N THR A 54 -1.81 -3.98 3.56
CA THR A 54 -1.80 -5.09 2.59
C THR A 54 -2.52 -6.37 3.02
N THR A 55 -2.72 -6.60 4.31
CA THR A 55 -3.18 -7.93 4.76
C THR A 55 -4.69 -7.99 5.07
N ARG A 56 -5.34 -6.86 5.30
CA ARG A 56 -6.77 -6.80 5.67
C ARG A 56 -7.72 -6.60 4.49
N GLU A 57 -7.24 -6.06 3.37
CA GLU A 57 -8.07 -5.89 2.16
C GLU A 57 -8.48 -7.23 1.52
N LEU A 58 -7.75 -8.32 1.77
CA LEU A 58 -8.02 -9.65 1.22
C LEU A 58 -8.96 -10.51 2.08
N HIS A 59 -9.25 -10.12 3.33
CA HIS A 59 -10.05 -10.92 4.26
C HIS A 59 -11.10 -10.08 4.99
N GLY A 60 -11.78 -9.21 4.27
CA GLY A 60 -12.84 -8.35 4.80
C GLY A 60 -14.11 -9.10 5.18
N ALA A 61 -14.00 -10.06 6.09
CA ALA A 61 -15.18 -10.51 6.81
C ALA A 61 -15.57 -9.37 7.76
N VAL A 62 -16.66 -8.67 7.44
CA VAL A 62 -17.31 -7.71 8.32
C VAL A 62 -17.64 -8.42 9.63
N LYS A 63 -16.80 -8.23 10.65
CA LYS A 63 -16.97 -8.91 11.95
C LYS A 63 -18.19 -8.45 12.73
N ASN A 64 -18.72 -7.28 12.40
CA ASN A 64 -19.87 -6.71 13.08
C ASN A 64 -20.76 -5.99 12.07
N THR A 65 -21.93 -6.56 11.82
CA THR A 65 -22.95 -6.04 10.89
C THR A 65 -23.98 -5.16 11.57
N GLN A 66 -23.83 -4.87 12.86
CA GLN A 66 -24.77 -3.96 13.54
C GLN A 66 -24.45 -2.52 13.15
N VAL A 67 -25.45 -1.85 12.58
CA VAL A 67 -25.38 -0.43 12.23
C VAL A 67 -25.44 0.40 13.51
N ASP A 68 -24.41 1.19 13.75
CA ASP A 68 -24.37 2.16 14.85
C ASP A 68 -25.04 3.47 14.41
N LYS A 69 -26.34 3.56 14.64
CA LYS A 69 -27.14 4.76 14.34
C LYS A 69 -26.91 5.92 15.29
N SER A 70 -26.12 5.74 16.36
CA SER A 70 -25.86 6.78 17.36
C SER A 70 -24.94 7.88 16.86
N ARG A 71 -24.20 7.63 15.75
CA ARG A 71 -23.28 8.58 15.14
C ARG A 71 -23.29 8.50 13.62
N THR A 72 -22.95 9.62 13.01
CA THR A 72 -22.83 9.77 11.57
C THR A 72 -21.38 10.11 11.25
N ILE A 73 -20.87 9.52 10.17
CA ILE A 73 -19.53 9.77 9.63
C ILE A 73 -19.72 10.39 8.26
N THR A 74 -19.06 11.52 8.03
CA THR A 74 -19.00 12.13 6.70
C THR A 74 -17.87 11.49 5.90
N VAL A 75 -18.21 10.88 4.77
CA VAL A 75 -17.21 10.35 3.84
C VAL A 75 -17.11 11.30 2.66
N GLU A 76 -15.94 11.85 2.45
CA GLU A 76 -15.58 12.71 1.33
C GLU A 76 -14.93 11.88 0.24
N PHE A 77 -15.28 12.14 -1.01
CA PHE A 77 -14.77 11.43 -2.17
C PHE A 77 -13.98 12.39 -3.05
N ASP A 78 -12.72 12.05 -3.26
CA ASP A 78 -11.82 12.78 -4.11
C ASP A 78 -11.33 11.91 -5.26
N SER A 79 -10.93 12.54 -6.36
CA SER A 79 -10.44 11.85 -7.55
C SER A 79 -9.31 12.62 -8.21
N ASN A 80 -8.27 11.89 -8.57
CA ASN A 80 -7.12 12.42 -9.28
C ASN A 80 -6.85 11.56 -10.51
N ALA A 81 -6.94 12.18 -11.70
CA ALA A 81 -6.66 11.53 -12.97
C ALA A 81 -5.23 11.85 -13.42
N ARG A 82 -4.41 10.82 -13.59
CA ARG A 82 -3.07 10.92 -14.19
C ARG A 82 -3.10 10.24 -15.55
N GLY A 83 -3.39 11.01 -16.58
CA GLY A 83 -3.51 10.53 -17.95
C GLY A 83 -4.66 11.20 -18.69
N PRO A 84 -4.95 10.75 -19.92
CA PRO A 84 -5.92 11.38 -20.81
C PRO A 84 -7.36 10.91 -20.55
N PHE A 85 -7.77 10.79 -19.29
CA PHE A 85 -9.15 10.44 -18.91
C PHE A 85 -9.76 11.52 -18.02
N ALA A 86 -11.08 11.65 -18.10
CA ALA A 86 -11.86 12.28 -17.07
C ALA A 86 -12.22 11.22 -16.01
N PHE A 87 -11.97 11.52 -14.73
CA PHE A 87 -12.31 10.65 -13.63
C PHE A 87 -12.85 11.48 -12.48
N ARG A 88 -14.07 11.19 -12.05
CA ARG A 88 -14.73 11.98 -10.99
C ARG A 88 -15.75 11.14 -10.21
N PRO A 89 -15.97 11.42 -8.92
CA PRO A 89 -17.09 10.85 -8.18
C PRO A 89 -18.40 11.52 -8.61
N VAL A 90 -19.50 10.78 -8.60
CA VAL A 90 -20.86 11.33 -8.84
C VAL A 90 -21.30 12.22 -7.68
N LYS A 91 -20.84 11.92 -6.46
CA LYS A 91 -21.05 12.73 -5.26
C LYS A 91 -19.72 12.97 -4.58
N ASN A 92 -19.50 14.21 -4.14
CA ASN A 92 -18.25 14.57 -3.45
C ASN A 92 -18.24 14.19 -1.95
N SER A 93 -19.40 13.96 -1.37
CA SER A 93 -19.52 13.51 0.02
C SER A 93 -20.84 12.79 0.26
N MET A 94 -20.86 11.95 1.28
CA MET A 94 -22.07 11.34 1.83
C MET A 94 -21.93 11.10 3.32
N GLU A 95 -23.07 11.11 4.00
CA GLU A 95 -23.15 10.72 5.41
C GLU A 95 -23.55 9.26 5.52
N VAL A 96 -22.84 8.51 6.36
CA VAL A 96 -23.08 7.09 6.58
C VAL A 96 -22.97 6.76 8.05
N HIS A 97 -23.70 5.73 8.49
CA HIS A 97 -23.55 5.19 9.83
C HIS A 97 -22.51 4.05 9.86
N PRO A 98 -21.67 3.94 10.88
CA PRO A 98 -20.77 2.78 11.01
C PRO A 98 -21.56 1.46 11.01
N GLY A 99 -21.09 0.48 10.24
CA GLY A 99 -21.80 -0.79 9.99
C GLY A 99 -22.78 -0.73 8.82
N GLU A 100 -23.11 0.45 8.31
CA GLU A 100 -23.98 0.61 7.15
C GLU A 100 -23.22 0.39 5.83
N MET A 101 -23.86 -0.34 4.91
CA MET A 101 -23.35 -0.54 3.57
C MET A 101 -23.70 0.66 2.71
N ALA A 102 -22.71 1.29 2.13
CA ALA A 102 -22.89 2.45 1.26
C ALA A 102 -22.22 2.22 -0.10
N THR A 103 -22.76 2.86 -1.13
CA THR A 103 -22.23 2.78 -2.50
C THR A 103 -21.96 4.16 -3.04
N ILE A 104 -20.77 4.38 -3.55
CA ILE A 104 -20.39 5.54 -4.36
C ILE A 104 -20.06 5.12 -5.76
N VAL A 105 -20.45 5.93 -6.74
CA VAL A 105 -20.15 5.70 -8.16
C VAL A 105 -19.12 6.71 -8.62
N TYR A 106 -18.10 6.23 -9.30
CA TYR A 106 -17.13 7.04 -10.02
C TYR A 106 -17.38 6.93 -11.51
N GLU A 107 -17.38 8.06 -12.19
CA GLU A 107 -17.43 8.14 -13.64
C GLU A 107 -16.02 8.24 -14.20
N VAL A 108 -15.71 7.41 -15.17
CA VAL A 108 -14.47 7.49 -15.94
C VAL A 108 -14.79 7.61 -17.42
N ALA A 109 -14.09 8.49 -18.13
CA ALA A 109 -14.22 8.62 -19.58
C ALA A 109 -12.83 8.68 -20.23
N ASN A 110 -12.64 7.83 -21.25
CA ASN A 110 -11.45 7.85 -22.09
C ASN A 110 -11.60 8.93 -23.17
N GLY A 111 -10.84 10.01 -23.07
CA GLY A 111 -10.85 11.10 -24.07
C GLY A 111 -10.11 10.78 -25.37
N GLN A 112 -9.37 9.66 -25.45
CA GLN A 112 -8.50 9.34 -26.56
C GLN A 112 -9.21 8.54 -27.67
N PRO A 113 -8.69 8.57 -28.90
CA PRO A 113 -9.17 7.73 -30.03
C PRO A 113 -8.57 6.32 -30.00
N ARG A 114 -7.94 5.88 -28.90
CA ARG A 114 -7.34 4.56 -28.70
C ARG A 114 -7.81 3.92 -27.41
N ASP A 115 -7.71 2.62 -27.34
CA ASP A 115 -7.95 1.88 -26.10
C ASP A 115 -6.85 2.19 -25.09
N ILE A 116 -7.23 2.33 -23.83
CA ILE A 116 -6.35 2.64 -22.71
C ILE A 116 -6.59 1.64 -21.59
N SER A 117 -5.51 1.08 -21.09
CA SER A 117 -5.56 0.29 -19.86
C SER A 117 -5.16 1.17 -18.68
N ALA A 118 -5.98 1.18 -17.65
CA ALA A 118 -5.79 2.03 -16.49
C ALA A 118 -6.06 1.29 -15.18
N GLN A 119 -5.51 1.81 -14.10
CA GLN A 119 -5.68 1.27 -12.76
C GLN A 119 -5.93 2.40 -11.76
N ALA A 120 -6.71 2.11 -10.73
CA ALA A 120 -6.98 3.02 -9.63
C ALA A 120 -6.23 2.60 -8.37
N ILE A 121 -5.63 3.57 -7.68
CA ILE A 121 -5.05 3.37 -6.35
C ILE A 121 -5.83 4.22 -5.35
N PRO A 122 -6.41 3.61 -4.31
CA PRO A 122 -7.07 4.33 -3.24
C PRO A 122 -6.07 4.88 -2.23
N SER A 123 -6.40 6.01 -1.65
CA SER A 123 -5.75 6.55 -0.45
C SER A 123 -6.80 7.07 0.53
N TYR A 124 -6.48 7.05 1.81
CA TYR A 124 -7.40 7.39 2.89
C TYR A 124 -6.81 8.45 3.80
N ALA A 125 -7.66 9.36 4.24
CA ALA A 125 -7.33 10.31 5.29
C ALA A 125 -8.47 10.38 6.32
N PRO A 126 -8.18 10.42 7.63
CA PRO A 126 -6.87 10.24 8.23
C PRO A 126 -6.35 8.78 8.13
N LYS A 127 -5.04 8.58 8.20
CA LYS A 127 -4.43 7.23 8.08
C LYS A 127 -5.00 6.20 9.06
N GLN A 128 -5.36 6.63 10.27
CA GLN A 128 -5.97 5.77 11.28
C GLN A 128 -7.33 5.19 10.86
N ALA A 129 -8.06 5.85 9.95
CA ALA A 129 -9.33 5.36 9.44
C ALA A 129 -9.17 4.19 8.45
N THR A 130 -8.00 4.02 7.84
CA THR A 130 -7.74 3.01 6.80
C THR A 130 -8.12 1.59 7.25
N GLN A 131 -7.83 1.24 8.49
CA GLN A 131 -8.12 -0.09 9.02
C GLN A 131 -9.61 -0.36 9.30
N TYR A 132 -10.42 0.70 9.35
CA TYR A 132 -11.86 0.63 9.62
C TYR A 132 -12.70 0.85 8.36
N PHE A 133 -12.08 1.23 7.25
CA PHE A 133 -12.74 1.41 5.97
C PHE A 133 -12.63 0.14 5.13
N MET A 134 -13.71 -0.64 5.08
CA MET A 134 -13.74 -1.93 4.36
C MET A 134 -14.45 -1.75 3.02
N LYS A 135 -13.73 -2.02 1.93
CA LYS A 135 -14.30 -2.10 0.59
C LYS A 135 -14.74 -3.52 0.32
N LEU A 136 -16.00 -3.71 0.01
CA LEU A 136 -16.58 -5.00 -0.34
C LEU A 136 -16.44 -5.28 -1.84
N GLU A 137 -16.70 -4.26 -2.66
CA GLU A 137 -16.51 -4.29 -4.10
C GLU A 137 -15.78 -3.03 -4.57
N CYS A 138 -14.79 -3.20 -5.44
CA CYS A 138 -14.02 -2.11 -5.99
C CYS A 138 -13.44 -2.49 -7.35
N PHE A 139 -13.57 -1.59 -8.31
CA PHE A 139 -12.91 -1.68 -9.60
C PHE A 139 -11.38 -1.55 -9.51
N CYS A 140 -10.85 -1.05 -8.40
CA CYS A 140 -9.41 -0.84 -8.17
C CYS A 140 -8.58 -2.13 -8.05
N PHE A 141 -9.23 -3.29 -7.82
CA PHE A 141 -8.52 -4.57 -7.71
C PHE A 141 -8.02 -5.11 -9.05
N LYS A 142 -8.57 -4.65 -10.16
CA LYS A 142 -8.21 -5.10 -11.50
C LYS A 142 -7.88 -3.92 -12.40
N GLN A 143 -6.98 -4.18 -13.34
CA GLN A 143 -6.74 -3.25 -14.44
C GLN A 143 -8.00 -3.13 -15.29
N GLN A 144 -8.38 -1.90 -15.62
CA GLN A 144 -9.55 -1.57 -16.42
C GLN A 144 -9.09 -1.18 -17.82
N THR A 145 -9.63 -1.85 -18.85
CA THR A 145 -9.43 -1.41 -20.22
C THR A 145 -10.67 -0.62 -20.67
N LEU A 146 -10.44 0.61 -21.07
CA LEU A 146 -11.45 1.53 -21.63
C LEU A 146 -11.21 1.66 -23.12
N LYS A 147 -12.23 1.34 -23.91
CA LYS A 147 -12.16 1.52 -25.37
C LYS A 147 -12.05 3.00 -25.74
N ALA A 148 -11.69 3.25 -27.00
CA ALA A 148 -11.64 4.60 -27.54
C ALA A 148 -12.99 5.32 -27.31
N LYS A 149 -12.94 6.51 -26.67
CA LYS A 149 -14.12 7.34 -26.35
C LYS A 149 -15.15 6.68 -25.42
N GLU A 150 -14.81 5.59 -24.75
CA GLU A 150 -15.70 4.93 -23.80
C GLU A 150 -15.83 5.74 -22.51
N ALA A 151 -17.08 5.87 -22.04
CA ALA A 151 -17.38 6.32 -20.68
C ALA A 151 -18.02 5.15 -19.91
N ARG A 152 -17.64 5.01 -18.62
CA ARG A 152 -18.10 3.91 -17.77
C ARG A 152 -18.29 4.38 -16.34
N GLU A 153 -19.34 3.88 -15.71
CA GLU A 153 -19.58 4.02 -14.28
C GLU A 153 -18.91 2.89 -13.50
N MET A 154 -18.28 3.24 -12.41
CA MET A 154 -17.52 2.32 -11.55
C MET A 154 -18.03 2.41 -10.12
N PRO A 155 -18.92 1.50 -9.69
CA PRO A 155 -19.42 1.49 -8.32
C PRO A 155 -18.33 0.99 -7.34
N VAL A 156 -18.32 1.57 -6.15
CA VAL A 156 -17.51 1.15 -5.00
C VAL A 156 -18.46 0.94 -3.83
N VAL A 157 -18.56 -0.29 -3.35
CA VAL A 157 -19.34 -0.66 -2.17
C VAL A 157 -18.41 -0.73 -0.98
N PHE A 158 -18.77 -0.03 0.09
CA PHE A 158 -17.94 0.01 1.29
C PHE A 158 -18.78 0.00 2.58
N VAL A 159 -18.12 -0.35 3.68
CA VAL A 159 -18.65 -0.31 5.03
C VAL A 159 -17.59 0.30 5.95
N ILE A 160 -18.01 1.14 6.87
CA ILE A 160 -17.16 1.66 7.95
C ILE A 160 -17.36 0.78 9.18
N ASP A 161 -16.27 0.20 9.72
CA ASP A 161 -16.33 -0.64 10.91
C ASP A 161 -16.87 0.17 12.11
N PRO A 162 -17.87 -0.33 12.87
CA PRO A 162 -18.34 0.29 14.10
C PRO A 162 -17.26 0.51 15.17
N ALA A 163 -16.13 -0.21 15.09
CA ALA A 163 -14.99 -0.02 15.98
C ALA A 163 -14.15 1.23 15.64
N LEU A 164 -14.54 2.03 14.63
CA LEU A 164 -13.87 3.29 14.30
C LEU A 164 -13.82 4.21 15.53
N PRO A 165 -12.66 4.79 15.89
CA PRO A 165 -12.52 5.73 16.99
C PRO A 165 -13.53 6.87 16.92
N LYS A 166 -14.08 7.28 18.08
CA LYS A 166 -15.17 8.28 18.17
C LYS A 166 -14.74 9.69 17.79
N ASP A 167 -13.44 9.96 17.81
CA ASP A 167 -12.84 11.23 17.40
C ASP A 167 -12.81 11.40 15.88
N VAL A 168 -12.88 10.32 15.12
CA VAL A 168 -12.91 10.35 13.65
C VAL A 168 -14.35 10.57 13.18
N LYS A 169 -14.64 11.78 12.70
CA LYS A 169 -15.96 12.16 12.16
C LYS A 169 -15.96 12.25 10.63
N ASN A 170 -14.81 12.52 10.03
CA ASN A 170 -14.64 12.66 8.59
C ASN A 170 -13.61 11.66 8.09
N ILE A 171 -13.90 11.06 6.94
CA ILE A 171 -12.98 10.17 6.23
C ILE A 171 -12.96 10.61 4.77
N THR A 172 -11.78 10.87 4.22
CA THR A 172 -11.61 11.16 2.80
C THR A 172 -11.10 9.92 2.08
N LEU A 173 -11.82 9.47 1.07
CA LEU A 173 -11.40 8.43 0.13
C LEU A 173 -11.01 9.11 -1.18
N SER A 174 -9.72 9.13 -1.47
CA SER A 174 -9.19 9.67 -2.71
C SER A 174 -8.71 8.54 -3.63
N TYR A 175 -9.11 8.55 -4.87
CA TYR A 175 -8.62 7.64 -5.89
C TYR A 175 -7.70 8.36 -6.86
N THR A 176 -6.52 7.77 -7.08
CA THR A 176 -5.65 8.15 -8.20
C THR A 176 -5.81 7.14 -9.33
N PHE A 177 -6.29 7.60 -10.47
CA PHE A 177 -6.50 6.80 -11.68
C PHE A 177 -5.40 7.11 -12.69
N PHE A 178 -4.67 6.08 -13.15
CA PHE A 178 -3.51 6.27 -14.03
C PHE A 178 -3.44 5.21 -15.13
N GLU A 179 -2.86 5.59 -16.27
CA GLU A 179 -2.64 4.69 -17.39
C GLU A 179 -1.54 3.68 -17.08
N VAL A 180 -1.80 2.40 -17.35
CA VAL A 180 -0.84 1.30 -17.20
C VAL A 180 -0.33 0.91 -18.59
N GLY A 181 0.99 0.82 -18.73
CA GLY A 181 1.62 0.45 -20.00
C GLY A 181 1.93 1.64 -20.93
N ALA A 182 1.57 2.87 -20.56
CA ALA A 182 2.16 4.04 -21.20
C ALA A 182 3.65 4.15 -20.83
N PRO A 183 4.54 4.58 -21.75
CA PRO A 183 5.89 4.93 -21.35
C PRO A 183 5.78 6.01 -20.27
N VAL A 184 6.36 5.73 -19.10
CA VAL A 184 6.48 6.72 -18.03
C VAL A 184 7.25 7.88 -18.64
N ALA A 185 6.56 8.99 -18.92
CA ALA A 185 7.25 10.23 -19.23
C ALA A 185 8.10 10.52 -17.99
N GLN A 186 9.41 10.29 -18.12
CA GLN A 186 10.37 10.68 -17.10
C GLN A 186 10.10 12.15 -16.84
N ALA A 187 9.69 12.46 -15.61
CA ALA A 187 9.68 13.84 -15.17
C ALA A 187 11.08 14.39 -15.46
N PRO A 188 11.22 15.57 -16.08
CA PRO A 188 12.54 16.11 -16.37
C PRO A 188 13.32 16.19 -15.06
N GLU A 189 14.29 15.32 -14.91
CA GLU A 189 15.27 15.38 -13.85
C GLU A 189 16.02 16.69 -14.03
N GLY A 190 15.88 17.61 -13.06
CA GLY A 190 16.80 18.71 -12.93
C GLY A 190 16.39 20.03 -13.59
N GLN A 191 15.31 20.63 -13.16
CA GLN A 191 15.31 22.09 -13.04
C GLN A 191 15.34 22.44 -11.54
N LEU A 192 16.55 22.40 -10.97
CA LEU A 192 16.82 23.20 -9.77
C LEU A 192 16.44 24.66 -10.13
N ALA A 193 15.46 25.19 -9.43
CA ALA A 193 15.17 26.62 -9.49
C ALA A 193 16.47 27.39 -9.24
N PRO A 194 16.78 28.44 -10.02
CA PRO A 194 17.98 29.24 -9.79
C PRO A 194 17.91 29.81 -8.39
N GLN A 195 18.93 29.53 -7.58
CA GLN A 195 19.11 30.13 -6.27
C GLN A 195 19.22 31.64 -6.44
N PRO A 196 18.51 32.44 -5.64
CA PRO A 196 18.71 33.90 -5.64
C PRO A 196 20.15 34.19 -5.21
N ALA A 197 20.82 35.00 -6.01
CA ALA A 197 22.19 35.48 -5.75
C ALA A 197 22.27 36.13 -4.37
N PRO A 198 23.39 35.96 -3.62
CA PRO A 198 23.58 36.60 -2.34
C PRO A 198 23.66 38.12 -2.53
N ALA A 199 22.81 38.83 -1.79
CA ALA A 199 22.82 40.29 -1.76
C ALA A 199 24.22 40.80 -1.31
N GLY A 200 24.93 41.40 -2.24
CA GLY A 200 26.20 42.05 -1.97
C GLY A 200 26.02 43.16 -0.94
N LYS A 201 26.75 43.08 0.16
CA LYS A 201 26.95 44.22 1.07
C LYS A 201 27.75 45.28 0.33
N GLY A 202 27.08 46.35 -0.04
CA GLY A 202 27.74 47.60 -0.44
C GLY A 202 28.21 48.35 0.79
N ILE A 203 29.37 48.87 0.67
CA ILE A 203 30.14 49.73 1.59
C ILE A 203 29.38 51.04 1.85
#